data_45c8b156e3aca2f9db8cf3033853d139
#
_entry.id   45c8b156e3aca2f9db8cf3033853d139
#
_cell.length_a   1.000
_cell.length_b   1.000
_cell.length_c   1.000
_cell.angle_alpha   90.00
_cell.angle_beta   90.00
_cell.angle_gamma   90.00
#
_symmetry.space_group_name_H-M   'P 1'
#
loop_
_entity.id
_entity.type
_entity.pdbx_description
1 polymer ?
#
loop_
_entity_poly.entity_id
_entity_poly.type
_entity_poly.pdbx_seq_one_letter_code
_entity_poly.pdbx_strand_id
1 'polypeptide(L)'
;MFPFEVDPTSDLPLWVQLRNRIAYLINDGTLAPGDKLPTVRGLASEISINYNTVNKAYLSLVSDGYLESTRGRGVFVTDLGAKMGAEGEGEADAVLDECIAACRELGMGLDDIERAMSRKIKRLKYDEARERGEVSARIIDFEKPGARAEKGA
;
A
#
# COMPACT_ATOMS: atom_id res chain seq x y z
N MET A 1 14.40 5.03 20.58
CA MET A 1 13.01 5.47 20.35
C MET A 1 12.68 5.40 18.87
N PHE A 2 11.61 4.77 18.53
CA PHE A 2 11.22 4.66 17.12
C PHE A 2 10.81 6.03 16.55
N PRO A 3 11.38 6.48 15.42
CA PRO A 3 11.16 7.83 14.90
C PRO A 3 9.82 7.96 14.15
N PHE A 4 8.75 8.05 14.90
CA PHE A 4 7.40 8.23 14.37
C PHE A 4 6.62 9.27 15.16
N GLU A 5 6.05 10.22 14.45
CA GLU A 5 5.11 11.20 14.99
C GLU A 5 3.81 11.17 14.20
N VAL A 6 2.70 11.23 14.90
CA VAL A 6 1.37 11.33 14.28
C VAL A 6 1.18 12.71 13.70
N ASP A 7 0.74 12.79 12.46
CA ASP A 7 0.29 14.05 11.86
C ASP A 7 -1.23 14.18 12.04
N PRO A 8 -1.67 15.04 12.98
CA PRO A 8 -3.10 15.21 13.23
C PRO A 8 -3.83 15.96 12.11
N THR A 9 -3.07 16.60 11.19
CA THR A 9 -3.64 17.33 10.05
C THR A 9 -3.83 16.45 8.81
N SER A 10 -3.26 15.24 8.82
CA SER A 10 -3.38 14.29 7.71
C SER A 10 -4.76 13.62 7.69
N ASP A 11 -5.32 13.49 6.51
CA ASP A 11 -6.55 12.70 6.27
C ASP A 11 -6.30 11.20 6.26
N LEU A 12 -5.03 10.79 6.28
CA LEU A 12 -4.67 9.37 6.27
C LEU A 12 -4.96 8.71 7.62
N PRO A 13 -5.53 7.49 7.63
CA PRO A 13 -5.63 6.71 8.84
C PRO A 13 -4.27 6.55 9.52
N LEU A 14 -4.27 6.46 10.83
CA LEU A 14 -3.04 6.37 11.63
C LEU A 14 -2.15 5.18 11.24
N TRP A 15 -2.75 4.03 10.95
CA TRP A 15 -1.99 2.85 10.52
C TRP A 15 -1.29 3.06 9.17
N VAL A 16 -1.88 3.86 8.27
CA VAL A 16 -1.27 4.21 6.98
C VAL A 16 -0.08 5.14 7.18
N GLN A 17 -0.21 6.12 8.08
CA GLN A 17 0.89 7.00 8.44
C GLN A 17 2.09 6.21 8.98
N LEU A 18 1.85 5.28 9.89
CA LEU A 18 2.88 4.42 10.46
C LEU A 18 3.52 3.51 9.40
N ARG A 19 2.69 2.89 8.58
CA ARG A 19 3.15 2.07 7.46
C ARG A 19 4.06 2.85 6.53
N ASN A 20 3.65 4.03 6.11
CA ASN A 20 4.41 4.88 5.20
C ASN A 20 5.74 5.33 5.83
N ARG A 21 5.74 5.60 7.13
CA ARG A 21 6.98 5.96 7.83
C ARG A 21 7.97 4.81 7.87
N ILE A 22 7.52 3.60 8.17
CA ILE A 22 8.38 2.42 8.16
C ILE A 22 8.91 2.15 6.75
N ALA A 23 8.07 2.19 5.74
CA ALA A 23 8.47 2.03 4.35
C ALA A 23 9.53 3.08 3.95
N TYR A 24 9.35 4.33 4.34
CA TYR A 24 10.33 5.38 4.11
C TYR A 24 11.68 5.08 4.76
N LEU A 25 11.69 4.63 6.01
CA LEU A 25 12.92 4.28 6.72
C LEU A 25 13.65 3.10 6.09
N ILE A 26 12.91 2.16 5.49
CA ILE A 26 13.50 1.05 4.73
C ILE A 26 14.10 1.57 3.43
N ASN A 27 13.38 2.42 2.72
CA ASN A 27 13.81 2.94 1.43
C ASN A 27 15.02 3.89 1.54
N ASP A 28 15.10 4.69 2.61
CA ASP A 28 16.24 5.59 2.80
C ASP A 28 17.48 4.88 3.40
N GLY A 29 17.35 3.62 3.76
CA GLY A 29 18.45 2.82 4.32
C GLY A 29 18.61 2.93 5.83
N THR A 30 17.80 3.70 6.54
CA THR A 30 17.82 3.78 8.01
C THR A 30 17.52 2.42 8.63
N LEU A 31 16.55 1.71 8.04
CA LEU A 31 16.29 0.31 8.34
C LEU A 31 16.87 -0.55 7.21
N ALA A 32 17.97 -1.21 7.48
CA ALA A 32 18.67 -2.04 6.51
C ALA A 32 18.07 -3.46 6.43
N PRO A 33 18.28 -4.17 5.30
CA PRO A 33 17.87 -5.58 5.18
C PRO A 33 18.41 -6.42 6.33
N GLY A 34 17.56 -7.23 6.93
CA GLY A 34 17.90 -8.07 8.07
C GLY A 34 17.75 -7.39 9.43
N ASP A 35 17.51 -6.08 9.46
CA ASP A 35 17.26 -5.37 10.71
C ASP A 35 15.94 -5.86 11.34
N LYS A 36 15.99 -6.05 12.65
CA LYS A 36 14.83 -6.45 13.43
C LYS A 36 14.04 -5.23 13.89
N LEU A 37 12.73 -5.26 13.64
CA LEU A 37 11.82 -4.25 14.15
C LEU A 37 11.35 -4.60 15.56
N PRO A 38 10.90 -3.60 16.34
CA PRO A 38 10.20 -3.85 17.59
C PRO A 38 9.00 -4.77 17.40
N THR A 39 8.65 -5.52 18.44
CA THR A 39 7.39 -6.28 18.41
C THR A 39 6.20 -5.33 18.29
N VAL A 40 5.06 -5.84 17.81
CA VAL A 40 3.83 -5.02 17.71
C VAL A 40 3.50 -4.40 19.07
N ARG A 41 3.54 -5.19 20.15
CA ARG A 41 3.28 -4.70 21.50
C ARG A 41 4.33 -3.69 21.97
N GLY A 42 5.61 -3.97 21.71
CA GLY A 42 6.70 -3.07 22.06
C GLY A 42 6.57 -1.72 21.38
N LEU A 43 6.33 -1.72 20.08
CA LEU A 43 6.16 -0.48 19.33
C LEU A 43 4.89 0.27 19.77
N ALA A 44 3.78 -0.42 19.92
CA ALA A 44 2.52 0.17 20.38
C ALA A 44 2.70 0.90 21.72
N SER A 45 3.41 0.28 22.65
CA SER A 45 3.74 0.89 23.95
C SER A 45 4.69 2.08 23.81
N GLU A 46 5.73 1.94 22.99
CA GLU A 46 6.75 2.98 22.81
C GLU A 46 6.18 4.27 22.19
N ILE A 47 5.36 4.14 21.17
CA ILE A 47 4.77 5.29 20.47
C ILE A 47 3.35 5.65 20.94
N SER A 48 2.87 4.98 21.98
CA SER A 48 1.53 5.22 22.59
C SER A 48 0.38 5.13 21.58
N ILE A 49 0.40 4.12 20.75
CA ILE A 49 -0.61 3.86 19.74
C ILE A 49 -1.26 2.51 19.99
N ASN A 50 -2.52 2.34 19.58
CA ASN A 50 -3.25 1.10 19.74
C ASN A 50 -2.53 -0.08 19.07
N TYR A 51 -2.50 -1.22 19.75
CA TYR A 51 -1.93 -2.47 19.25
C TYR A 51 -2.45 -2.84 17.86
N ASN A 52 -3.77 -2.75 17.66
CA ASN A 52 -4.39 -3.12 16.40
C ASN A 52 -3.93 -2.22 15.23
N THR A 53 -3.69 -0.94 15.51
CA THR A 53 -3.18 0.02 14.53
C THR A 53 -1.76 -0.35 14.09
N VAL A 54 -0.88 -0.66 15.04
CA VAL A 54 0.49 -1.09 14.74
C VAL A 54 0.48 -2.43 14.00
N ASN A 55 -0.34 -3.38 14.45
CA ASN A 55 -0.46 -4.68 13.81
C ASN A 55 -0.92 -4.56 12.34
N LYS A 56 -1.88 -3.70 12.08
CA LYS A 56 -2.39 -3.45 10.72
C LYS A 56 -1.30 -2.88 9.81
N ALA A 57 -0.50 -1.94 10.32
CA ALA A 57 0.64 -1.39 9.59
C ALA A 57 1.67 -2.47 9.26
N TYR A 58 2.03 -3.30 10.23
CA TYR A 58 2.98 -4.40 10.04
C TYR A 58 2.48 -5.43 9.03
N LEU A 59 1.23 -5.85 9.14
CA LEU A 59 0.63 -6.81 8.20
C LEU A 59 0.63 -6.26 6.76
N SER A 60 0.33 -4.98 6.58
CA SER A 60 0.40 -4.33 5.28
C SER A 60 1.82 -4.37 4.69
N LEU A 61 2.82 -4.07 5.50
CA LEU A 61 4.23 -4.11 5.08
C LEU A 61 4.72 -5.51 4.75
N VAL A 62 4.27 -6.52 5.50
CA VAL A 62 4.56 -7.93 5.18
C VAL A 62 3.92 -8.32 3.86
N SER A 63 2.67 -7.93 3.64
CA SER A 63 1.95 -8.19 2.38
C SER A 63 2.63 -7.54 1.18
N ASP A 64 3.17 -6.33 1.35
CA ASP A 64 3.86 -5.60 0.28
C ASP A 64 5.32 -6.04 0.06
N GLY A 65 5.83 -6.93 0.90
CA GLY A 65 7.19 -7.48 0.77
C GLY A 65 8.29 -6.67 1.45
N TYR A 66 7.95 -5.62 2.21
CA TYR A 66 8.93 -4.83 2.97
C TYR A 66 9.44 -5.54 4.22
N LEU A 67 8.57 -6.29 4.88
CA LEU A 67 8.86 -6.99 6.12
C LEU A 67 8.60 -8.48 6.00
N GLU A 68 9.33 -9.23 6.79
CA GLU A 68 9.15 -10.67 6.96
C GLU A 68 8.89 -10.96 8.44
N SER A 69 7.79 -11.67 8.72
CA SER A 69 7.45 -12.09 10.06
C SER A 69 7.81 -13.56 10.24
N THR A 70 8.71 -13.84 11.16
CA THR A 70 9.11 -15.19 11.49
C THR A 70 8.62 -15.53 12.90
N ARG A 71 7.78 -16.54 13.00
CA ARG A 71 7.19 -16.97 14.26
C ARG A 71 8.29 -17.36 15.26
N GLY A 72 8.25 -16.74 16.43
CA GLY A 72 9.24 -16.97 17.50
C GLY A 72 10.53 -16.17 17.35
N ARG A 73 10.78 -15.52 16.22
CA ARG A 73 11.98 -14.69 16.00
C ARG A 73 11.68 -13.19 15.90
N GLY A 74 10.52 -12.81 15.38
CA GLY A 74 10.10 -11.43 15.26
C GLY A 74 9.88 -10.98 13.80
N VAL A 75 9.96 -9.68 13.60
CA VAL A 75 9.74 -9.03 12.31
C VAL A 75 11.06 -8.42 11.83
N PHE A 76 11.43 -8.69 10.59
CA PHE A 76 12.68 -8.27 9.99
C PHE A 76 12.44 -7.56 8.65
N VAL A 77 13.37 -6.66 8.31
CA VAL A 77 13.37 -6.02 6.99
C VAL A 77 13.85 -7.02 5.94
N THR A 78 13.12 -7.14 4.83
CA THR A 78 13.48 -8.03 3.74
C THR A 78 14.50 -7.40 2.79
N ASP A 79 15.29 -8.22 2.10
CA ASP A 79 16.15 -7.75 1.02
C ASP A 79 15.34 -7.19 -0.15
N LEU A 80 14.16 -7.75 -0.42
CA LEU A 80 13.28 -7.32 -1.50
C LEU A 80 12.75 -5.90 -1.28
N GLY A 81 12.39 -5.55 -0.03
CA GLY A 81 11.95 -4.21 0.31
C GLY A 81 13.02 -3.16 0.05
N ALA A 82 14.27 -3.44 0.45
CA ALA A 82 15.40 -2.55 0.20
C ALA A 82 15.71 -2.42 -1.31
N LYS A 83 15.62 -3.51 -2.06
CA LYS A 83 15.82 -3.48 -3.52
C LYS A 83 14.74 -2.70 -4.25
N MET A 84 13.49 -2.85 -3.85
CA MET A 84 12.37 -2.10 -4.43
C MET A 84 12.53 -0.60 -4.20
N GLY A 85 13.07 -0.19 -3.04
CA GLY A 85 13.32 1.21 -2.73
C GLY A 85 14.54 1.80 -3.45
N ALA A 86 15.61 1.00 -3.64
CA ALA A 86 16.88 1.51 -4.16
C ALA A 86 17.00 1.52 -5.69
N GLU A 87 16.35 0.58 -6.37
CA GLU A 87 16.54 0.38 -7.82
C GLU A 87 15.41 0.96 -8.68
N GLY A 88 14.26 1.29 -8.14
CA GLY A 88 13.08 1.67 -8.91
C GLY A 88 12.48 3.04 -8.63
N GLU A 89 12.82 3.65 -7.51
CA GLU A 89 12.13 4.89 -7.10
C GLU A 89 12.53 6.10 -7.95
N GLY A 90 13.78 6.20 -8.37
CA GLY A 90 14.24 7.38 -9.11
C GLY A 90 13.57 7.56 -10.46
N GLU A 91 13.56 6.53 -11.30
CA GLU A 91 12.95 6.59 -12.63
C GLU A 91 11.43 6.50 -12.57
N ALA A 92 10.89 5.61 -11.77
CA ALA A 92 9.45 5.44 -11.61
C ALA A 92 8.81 6.68 -10.97
N ASP A 93 9.45 7.24 -9.96
CA ASP A 93 8.97 8.46 -9.28
C ASP A 93 8.93 9.64 -10.24
N ALA A 94 9.97 9.81 -11.06
CA ALA A 94 10.00 10.84 -12.09
C ALA A 94 8.86 10.69 -13.11
N VAL A 95 8.57 9.45 -13.54
CA VAL A 95 7.44 9.17 -14.44
C VAL A 95 6.10 9.49 -13.79
N LEU A 96 5.95 9.17 -12.51
CA LEU A 96 4.74 9.51 -11.76
C LEU A 96 4.58 11.02 -11.59
N ASP A 97 5.66 11.73 -11.30
CA ASP A 97 5.65 13.20 -11.21
C ASP A 97 5.24 13.83 -12.54
N GLU A 98 5.79 13.37 -13.65
CA GLU A 98 5.40 13.82 -14.99
C GLU A 98 3.93 13.55 -15.28
N CYS A 99 3.45 12.38 -14.90
CA CYS A 99 2.04 11.99 -15.06
C CYS A 99 1.12 12.91 -14.27
N ILE A 100 1.44 13.18 -13.02
CA ILE A 100 0.68 14.07 -12.15
C ILE A 100 0.69 15.50 -12.72
N ALA A 101 1.85 15.98 -13.15
CA ALA A 101 1.98 17.32 -13.76
C ALA A 101 1.10 17.45 -15.02
N ALA A 102 1.14 16.45 -15.90
CA ALA A 102 0.32 16.43 -17.12
C ALA A 102 -1.19 16.43 -16.79
N CYS A 103 -1.61 15.66 -15.79
CA CYS A 103 -3.00 15.65 -15.34
C CYS A 103 -3.43 17.02 -14.78
N ARG A 104 -2.56 17.70 -14.07
CA ARG A 104 -2.84 19.03 -13.54
C ARG A 104 -2.97 20.08 -14.65
N GLU A 105 -2.18 19.97 -15.71
CA GLU A 105 -2.32 20.82 -16.90
C GLU A 105 -3.67 20.64 -17.60
N LEU A 106 -4.24 19.44 -17.51
CA LEU A 106 -5.59 19.14 -17.99
C LEU A 106 -6.70 19.64 -17.06
N GLY A 107 -6.35 20.31 -15.97
CA GLY A 107 -7.32 20.88 -15.03
C GLY A 107 -7.77 19.93 -13.93
N MET A 108 -7.14 18.78 -13.77
CA MET A 108 -7.48 17.83 -12.70
C MET A 108 -6.90 18.26 -11.36
N GLY A 109 -7.71 18.18 -10.30
CA GLY A 109 -7.22 18.30 -8.93
C GLY A 109 -6.53 17.02 -8.47
N LEU A 110 -5.76 17.11 -7.38
CA LEU A 110 -5.05 15.94 -6.84
C LEU A 110 -6.00 14.79 -6.46
N ASP A 111 -7.16 15.12 -5.88
CA ASP A 111 -8.18 14.13 -5.53
C ASP A 111 -8.75 13.42 -6.77
N ASP A 112 -8.93 14.16 -7.87
CA ASP A 112 -9.40 13.61 -9.14
C ASP A 112 -8.36 12.68 -9.74
N ILE A 113 -7.09 13.04 -9.66
CA ILE A 113 -5.96 12.24 -10.14
C ILE A 113 -5.89 10.93 -9.33
N GLU A 114 -5.98 11.02 -8.00
CA GLU A 114 -5.96 9.85 -7.12
C GLU A 114 -7.11 8.89 -7.44
N ARG A 115 -8.32 9.40 -7.59
CA ARG A 115 -9.48 8.57 -7.95
C ARG A 115 -9.34 7.92 -9.33
N ALA A 116 -8.86 8.66 -10.31
CA ALA A 116 -8.64 8.15 -11.66
C ALA A 116 -7.56 7.07 -11.70
N MET A 117 -6.45 7.29 -11.02
CA MET A 117 -5.36 6.31 -10.88
C MET A 117 -5.84 5.05 -10.18
N SER A 118 -6.56 5.19 -9.08
CA SER A 118 -7.11 4.06 -8.31
C SER A 118 -8.03 3.19 -9.18
N ARG A 119 -8.91 3.81 -9.98
CA ARG A 119 -9.77 3.07 -10.90
C ARG A 119 -8.99 2.30 -11.96
N LYS A 120 -7.97 2.92 -12.54
CA LYS A 120 -7.13 2.29 -13.56
C LYS A 120 -6.33 1.12 -12.98
N ILE A 121 -5.76 1.30 -11.81
CA ILE A 121 -5.00 0.24 -11.14
C ILE A 121 -5.90 -0.94 -10.78
N LYS A 122 -7.08 -0.69 -10.25
CA LYS A 122 -8.07 -1.74 -9.93
C LYS A 122 -8.47 -2.53 -11.18
N ARG A 123 -8.68 -1.83 -12.29
CA ARG A 123 -9.01 -2.47 -13.56
C ARG A 123 -7.88 -3.36 -14.04
N LEU A 124 -6.64 -2.87 -14.01
CA LEU A 124 -5.47 -3.66 -14.41
C LEU A 124 -5.29 -4.89 -13.54
N LYS A 125 -5.44 -4.75 -12.22
CA LYS A 125 -5.39 -5.89 -11.28
C LYS A 125 -6.46 -6.94 -11.59
N TYR A 126 -7.66 -6.49 -11.95
CA TYR A 126 -8.75 -7.38 -12.34
C TYR A 126 -8.42 -8.12 -13.64
N ASP A 127 -7.93 -7.41 -14.65
CA ASP A 127 -7.58 -7.99 -15.94
C ASP A 127 -6.44 -9.01 -15.78
N GLU A 128 -5.41 -8.70 -15.00
CA GLU A 128 -4.33 -9.63 -14.69
C GLU A 128 -4.82 -10.87 -13.93
N ALA A 129 -5.69 -10.69 -12.93
CA ALA A 129 -6.27 -11.80 -12.19
C ALA A 129 -7.13 -12.69 -13.08
N ARG A 130 -7.84 -12.10 -14.04
CA ARG A 130 -8.62 -12.83 -15.03
C ARG A 130 -7.73 -13.64 -15.96
N GLU A 131 -6.62 -13.09 -16.43
CA GLU A 131 -5.65 -13.79 -17.28
C GLU A 131 -5.01 -14.97 -16.53
N ARG A 132 -4.77 -14.82 -15.22
CA ARG A 132 -4.28 -15.91 -14.37
C ARG A 132 -5.35 -16.96 -14.01
N GLY A 133 -6.60 -16.74 -14.40
CA GLY A 133 -7.70 -17.65 -14.06
C GLY A 133 -8.19 -17.55 -12.62
N GLU A 134 -7.81 -16.54 -11.88
CA GLU A 134 -8.20 -16.30 -10.48
C GLU A 134 -9.61 -15.76 -10.34
N VAL A 135 -10.14 -15.14 -11.40
CA VAL A 135 -11.47 -14.57 -11.43
C VAL A 135 -12.39 -15.47 -12.26
N SER A 136 -13.43 -15.95 -11.64
CA SER A 136 -14.43 -16.80 -12.26
C SER A 136 -15.33 -16.01 -13.21
N ALA A 137 -15.60 -16.57 -14.39
CA ALA A 137 -16.56 -16.02 -15.34
C ALA A 137 -17.98 -15.82 -14.75
N ARG A 138 -18.28 -16.59 -13.72
CA ARG A 138 -19.57 -16.53 -13.00
C ARG A 138 -19.77 -15.21 -12.25
N ILE A 139 -18.70 -14.59 -11.76
CA ILE A 139 -18.74 -13.27 -11.11
C ILE A 139 -19.04 -12.19 -12.13
N ILE A 140 -18.52 -12.33 -13.35
CA ILE A 140 -18.71 -11.38 -14.45
C ILE A 140 -20.17 -11.37 -14.90
N ASP A 141 -20.81 -12.55 -15.00
CA ASP A 141 -22.20 -12.66 -15.39
C ASP A 141 -23.16 -12.10 -14.33
N PHE A 142 -22.79 -12.19 -13.06
CA PHE A 142 -23.56 -11.62 -11.96
C PHE A 142 -23.56 -10.09 -11.96
N GLU A 143 -22.50 -9.48 -12.42
CA GLU A 143 -22.36 -8.01 -12.45
C GLU A 143 -22.96 -7.32 -13.67
N LYS A 144 -23.61 -8.05 -14.58
CA LYS A 144 -24.33 -7.45 -15.70
C LYS A 144 -25.73 -7.00 -15.25
N PRO A 145 -25.91 -5.72 -14.92
CA PRO A 145 -27.22 -5.24 -14.42
C PRO A 145 -28.32 -5.27 -15.48
N GLY A 146 -27.97 -5.36 -16.77
CA GLY A 146 -28.93 -5.39 -17.86
C GLY A 146 -29.75 -6.68 -18.01
N ALA A 147 -29.22 -7.81 -17.52
CA ALA A 147 -29.91 -9.09 -17.63
C ALA A 147 -31.11 -9.23 -16.69
N ARG A 148 -31.20 -8.42 -15.64
CA ARG A 148 -32.35 -8.41 -14.71
C ARG A 148 -33.48 -7.50 -15.12
N ALA A 149 -33.21 -6.42 -15.84
CA ALA A 149 -34.23 -5.49 -16.31
C ALA A 149 -35.16 -6.11 -17.38
N GLU A 150 -34.63 -7.02 -18.20
CA GLU A 150 -35.38 -7.70 -19.23
C GLU A 150 -36.33 -8.80 -18.71
N LYS A 151 -36.03 -9.34 -17.49
CA LYS A 151 -36.91 -10.36 -16.89
C LYS A 151 -38.01 -9.79 -15.99
N GLY A 152 -37.95 -8.50 -15.69
CA GLY A 152 -38.93 -7.80 -14.89
C GLY A 152 -40.02 -7.09 -15.69
N ALA A 153 -39.88 -7.16 -17.01
CA ALA A 153 -40.91 -6.65 -17.93
C ALA A 153 -41.79 -7.78 -18.44
#